data_c06a6e6e4b75d259619c0345bb7223a2
#
_entry.id   c06a6e6e4b75d259619c0345bb7223a2
#
_cell.length_a   1.000
_cell.length_b   1.000
_cell.length_c   1.000
_cell.angle_alpha   90.00
_cell.angle_beta   90.00
_cell.angle_gamma   90.00
#
_symmetry.space_group_name_H-M   'P 1'
#
loop_
_entity.id
_entity.type
_entity.pdbx_description
1 polymer ?
#
loop_
_entity_poly.entity_id
_entity_poly.type
_entity_poly.pdbx_seq_one_letter_code
_entity_poly.pdbx_strand_id
1 'polypeptide(L)'
;MDDFRFRGRHVSEFGAVAAFGDSMRFGGKAKRGEYALPGGGSVLIGEDEWQPTQRSVVLLPADGVEADGRWRRRLCAWLQGGRGEMIVDNDPQVILIAQFDQDGTFEHRGWPAGSLVLNMTLQPLAYDVLCTQRTVRANAGQEAAASLDLDCPLSVPLCVTVKPTSGTITRVRLSVGNAMVDLPHLHLEKGQILEYDAGMFLGDPTDLRVDGVTDFSPAQGGSWARLTFDPAGGVVRVLVTGGAADVTISARGRYQA
;
A
#
# COMPACT_ATOMS: atom_id res chain seq x y z
N MET A 1 20.10 -15.20 -7.69
CA MET A 1 19.45 -14.23 -8.59
C MET A 1 18.10 -13.95 -7.98
N ASP A 2 17.77 -12.68 -7.80
CA ASP A 2 16.56 -12.29 -7.12
C ASP A 2 15.59 -11.73 -8.14
N ASP A 3 14.91 -12.60 -8.87
CA ASP A 3 13.87 -12.21 -9.81
C ASP A 3 12.72 -11.53 -9.09
N PHE A 4 11.89 -10.80 -9.83
CA PHE A 4 10.80 -10.04 -9.26
C PHE A 4 9.58 -9.97 -10.18
N ARG A 5 8.45 -9.65 -9.56
CA ARG A 5 7.23 -9.20 -10.25
C ARG A 5 7.08 -7.70 -10.08
N PHE A 6 6.68 -7.03 -11.14
CA PHE A 6 6.32 -5.62 -11.09
C PHE A 6 5.01 -5.40 -11.82
N ARG A 7 4.05 -4.75 -11.14
CA ARG A 7 2.69 -4.56 -11.67
C ARG A 7 2.05 -5.86 -12.15
N GLY A 8 2.16 -6.92 -11.34
CA GLY A 8 1.57 -8.22 -11.61
C GLY A 8 2.28 -9.08 -12.66
N ARG A 9 3.33 -8.58 -13.33
CA ARG A 9 4.08 -9.32 -14.36
C ARG A 9 5.47 -9.68 -13.86
N HIS A 10 5.91 -10.90 -14.15
CA HIS A 10 7.22 -11.40 -13.76
C HIS A 10 8.29 -11.06 -14.80
N VAL A 11 9.53 -10.79 -14.34
CA VAL A 11 10.66 -10.43 -15.21
C VAL A 11 10.94 -11.50 -16.27
N SER A 12 10.75 -12.77 -15.97
CA SER A 12 10.94 -13.89 -16.92
C SER A 12 9.99 -13.86 -18.12
N GLU A 13 8.80 -13.23 -18.01
CA GLU A 13 7.88 -13.06 -19.14
C GLU A 13 8.48 -12.20 -20.26
N PHE A 14 9.50 -11.43 -19.92
CA PHE A 14 10.23 -10.60 -20.87
C PHE A 14 11.55 -11.24 -21.32
N GLY A 15 11.79 -12.50 -20.94
CA GLY A 15 13.04 -13.19 -21.23
C GLY A 15 14.24 -12.55 -20.54
N ALA A 16 14.06 -12.09 -19.33
CA ALA A 16 15.10 -11.47 -18.52
C ALA A 16 15.22 -12.16 -17.16
N VAL A 17 16.39 -12.05 -16.54
CA VAL A 17 16.69 -12.38 -15.15
C VAL A 17 17.24 -11.14 -14.48
N ALA A 18 16.94 -10.98 -13.19
CA ALA A 18 17.35 -9.81 -12.44
C ALA A 18 18.51 -10.12 -11.48
N ALA A 19 19.38 -9.11 -11.30
CA ALA A 19 20.37 -9.10 -10.25
C ALA A 19 20.35 -7.71 -9.59
N PHE A 20 20.15 -7.67 -8.28
CA PHE A 20 20.29 -6.43 -7.51
C PHE A 20 21.74 -6.20 -7.13
N GLY A 21 22.25 -5.00 -7.41
CA GLY A 21 23.68 -4.66 -7.26
C GLY A 21 24.22 -4.67 -5.83
N ASP A 22 23.34 -4.49 -4.84
CA ASP A 22 23.62 -4.61 -3.41
C ASP A 22 22.65 -5.60 -2.77
N SER A 23 23.10 -6.31 -1.71
CA SER A 23 22.15 -7.02 -0.85
C SER A 23 21.01 -6.08 -0.49
N MET A 24 19.77 -6.43 -0.82
CA MET A 24 18.59 -5.66 -0.43
C MET A 24 18.63 -5.51 1.09
N ARG A 25 19.16 -4.40 1.56
CA ARG A 25 19.07 -4.03 2.98
C ARG A 25 17.70 -3.41 3.16
N PHE A 26 16.85 -4.13 3.85
CA PHE A 26 15.61 -3.58 4.36
C PHE A 26 15.96 -2.57 5.45
N GLY A 27 15.46 -1.39 5.35
CA GLY A 27 15.66 -0.33 6.32
C GLY A 27 15.67 1.03 5.62
N GLY A 28 14.51 1.68 5.55
CA GLY A 28 14.40 3.05 5.06
C GLY A 28 15.26 3.99 5.91
N LYS A 29 15.86 5.02 5.30
CA LYS A 29 16.51 6.08 6.05
C LYS A 29 15.45 6.95 6.71
N ALA A 30 15.41 6.97 8.05
CA ALA A 30 14.69 8.00 8.76
C ALA A 30 15.50 9.31 8.68
N LYS A 31 14.88 10.37 8.19
CA LYS A 31 15.44 11.73 8.32
C LYS A 31 14.91 12.31 9.62
N ARG A 32 15.81 12.52 10.57
CA ARG A 32 15.51 13.23 11.82
C ARG A 32 15.87 14.68 11.67
N GLY A 33 15.02 15.58 12.10
CA GLY A 33 15.37 16.97 12.29
C GLY A 33 16.43 17.09 13.38
N GLU A 34 17.64 17.55 13.03
CA GLU A 34 18.69 17.82 13.99
C GLU A 34 18.76 19.30 14.27
N TYR A 35 18.64 19.68 15.53
CA TYR A 35 18.77 21.07 15.97
C TYR A 35 20.05 21.23 16.79
N ALA A 36 20.98 22.07 16.32
CA ALA A 36 22.21 22.38 17.03
C ALA A 36 21.92 23.27 18.25
N LEU A 37 22.40 22.87 19.42
CA LEU A 37 22.26 23.63 20.65
C LEU A 37 23.38 24.68 20.79
N PRO A 38 23.08 25.90 21.27
CA PRO A 38 24.10 26.84 21.68
C PRO A 38 24.99 26.23 22.78
N GLY A 39 26.27 26.07 22.52
CA GLY A 39 27.22 25.50 23.47
C GLY A 39 27.74 24.10 23.10
N GLY A 40 27.34 23.58 21.96
CA GLY A 40 27.77 22.29 21.40
C GLY A 40 26.81 21.15 21.75
N GLY A 41 26.60 20.29 20.77
CA GLY A 41 25.63 19.20 20.79
C GLY A 41 24.42 19.46 19.90
N SER A 42 23.69 18.41 19.61
CA SER A 42 22.45 18.49 18.80
C SER A 42 21.33 17.71 19.49
N VAL A 43 20.11 18.18 19.31
CA VAL A 43 18.87 17.50 19.75
C VAL A 43 18.13 17.08 18.51
N LEU A 44 17.69 15.79 18.49
CA LEU A 44 16.81 15.28 17.47
C LEU A 44 15.38 15.75 17.77
N ILE A 45 14.77 16.48 16.84
CA ILE A 45 13.43 17.04 16.99
C ILE A 45 12.55 16.52 15.86
N GLY A 46 11.32 16.10 16.23
CA GLY A 46 10.28 15.67 15.29
C GLY A 46 10.13 14.16 15.19
N GLU A 47 9.10 13.74 14.46
CA GLU A 47 8.88 12.36 14.10
C GLU A 47 9.84 11.96 12.99
N ASP A 48 10.19 10.68 12.95
CA ASP A 48 11.04 10.12 11.88
C ASP A 48 10.31 10.23 10.54
N GLU A 49 10.85 11.06 9.64
CA GLU A 49 10.39 11.10 8.25
C GLU A 49 11.06 9.97 7.46
N TRP A 50 10.28 9.01 7.04
CA TRP A 50 10.73 7.92 6.20
C TRP A 50 10.98 8.39 4.77
N GLN A 51 12.22 8.24 4.29
CA GLN A 51 12.60 8.67 2.95
C GLN A 51 12.66 7.49 1.97
N PRO A 52 12.24 7.70 0.71
CA PRO A 52 12.46 6.73 -0.36
C PRO A 52 13.94 6.40 -0.52
N THR A 53 14.24 5.18 -0.93
CA THR A 53 15.61 4.68 -1.13
C THR A 53 15.84 4.41 -2.60
N GLN A 54 16.98 4.87 -3.14
CA GLN A 54 17.37 4.52 -4.51
C GLN A 54 18.12 3.20 -4.53
N ARG A 55 17.81 2.36 -5.52
CA ARG A 55 18.44 1.07 -5.79
C ARG A 55 18.69 0.92 -7.28
N SER A 56 19.68 0.10 -7.63
CA SER A 56 19.91 -0.30 -9.01
C SER A 56 19.61 -1.78 -9.20
N VAL A 57 19.04 -2.12 -10.33
CA VAL A 57 18.84 -3.48 -10.79
C VAL A 57 19.49 -3.68 -12.14
N VAL A 58 20.19 -4.79 -12.29
CA VAL A 58 20.78 -5.23 -13.55
C VAL A 58 19.88 -6.31 -14.13
N LEU A 59 19.40 -6.09 -15.35
CA LEU A 59 18.60 -7.07 -16.08
C LEU A 59 19.50 -7.70 -17.15
N LEU A 60 19.58 -9.02 -17.09
CA LEU A 60 20.33 -9.85 -18.04
C LEU A 60 19.33 -10.60 -18.92
N PRO A 61 19.64 -10.86 -20.19
CA PRO A 61 18.83 -11.75 -21.01
C PRO A 61 18.88 -13.17 -20.41
N ALA A 62 17.73 -13.85 -20.38
CA ALA A 62 17.68 -15.27 -20.04
C ALA A 62 18.39 -16.13 -21.12
N ASP A 63 18.70 -17.36 -20.76
CA ASP A 63 19.35 -18.30 -21.68
C ASP A 63 18.59 -18.41 -23.00
N GLY A 64 19.32 -18.24 -24.12
CA GLY A 64 18.74 -18.30 -25.47
C GLY A 64 18.00 -17.04 -25.92
N VAL A 65 17.97 -15.98 -25.09
CA VAL A 65 17.37 -14.68 -25.43
C VAL A 65 18.47 -13.71 -25.90
N GLU A 66 18.26 -13.09 -27.06
CA GLU A 66 19.14 -12.05 -27.57
C GLU A 66 18.75 -10.69 -27.00
N ALA A 67 19.72 -9.98 -26.42
CA ALA A 67 19.54 -8.63 -25.86
C ALA A 67 19.53 -7.56 -26.95
N ASP A 68 18.65 -7.70 -27.93
CA ASP A 68 18.48 -6.77 -29.03
C ASP A 68 17.72 -5.47 -28.64
N GLY A 69 17.58 -4.57 -29.59
CA GLY A 69 16.83 -3.32 -29.37
C GLY A 69 15.34 -3.53 -29.10
N ARG A 70 14.76 -4.67 -29.55
CA ARG A 70 13.35 -5.02 -29.30
C ARG A 70 13.16 -5.49 -27.85
N TRP A 71 14.05 -6.35 -27.36
CA TRP A 71 14.06 -6.82 -25.98
C TRP A 71 14.15 -5.63 -25.01
N ARG A 72 15.10 -4.71 -25.24
CA ARG A 72 15.27 -3.48 -24.42
C ARG A 72 14.01 -2.62 -24.38
N ARG A 73 13.41 -2.34 -25.57
CA ARG A 73 12.19 -1.52 -25.64
C ARG A 73 11.02 -2.14 -24.89
N ARG A 74 10.88 -3.47 -24.92
CA ARG A 74 9.83 -4.18 -24.18
C ARG A 74 10.02 -4.05 -22.67
N LEU A 75 11.24 -4.24 -22.16
CA LEU A 75 11.57 -4.06 -20.75
C LEU A 75 11.33 -2.63 -20.29
N CYS A 76 11.87 -1.65 -21.02
CA CYS A 76 11.67 -0.24 -20.69
C CYS A 76 10.19 0.14 -20.69
N ALA A 77 9.42 -0.28 -21.69
CA ALA A 77 7.99 0.01 -21.75
C ALA A 77 7.21 -0.59 -20.56
N TRP A 78 7.62 -1.76 -20.06
CA TRP A 78 7.02 -2.37 -18.89
C TRP A 78 7.40 -1.62 -17.59
N LEU A 79 8.70 -1.35 -17.39
CA LEU A 79 9.21 -0.82 -16.12
C LEU A 79 8.98 0.68 -15.96
N GLN A 80 9.01 1.46 -17.06
CA GLN A 80 8.87 2.92 -17.03
C GLN A 80 7.42 3.42 -16.89
N GLY A 81 6.47 2.55 -16.67
CA GLY A 81 5.05 2.90 -16.53
C GLY A 81 4.68 3.69 -15.25
N GLY A 82 5.64 4.18 -14.46
CA GLY A 82 5.44 4.89 -13.19
C GLY A 82 5.46 3.97 -11.96
N ARG A 83 4.98 4.45 -10.83
CA ARG A 83 4.93 3.75 -9.56
C ARG A 83 4.07 2.47 -9.63
N GLY A 84 4.53 1.38 -9.01
CA GLY A 84 3.80 0.11 -8.97
C GLY A 84 4.25 -0.82 -7.86
N GLU A 85 3.47 -1.85 -7.62
CA GLU A 85 3.78 -2.93 -6.70
C GLU A 85 4.92 -3.78 -7.26
N MET A 86 5.89 -4.09 -6.42
CA MET A 86 7.00 -5.00 -6.69
C MET A 86 7.06 -6.08 -5.63
N ILE A 87 7.18 -7.32 -6.05
CA ILE A 87 7.35 -8.48 -5.18
C ILE A 87 8.62 -9.19 -5.64
N VAL A 88 9.56 -9.40 -4.73
CA VAL A 88 10.83 -10.09 -5.03
C VAL A 88 10.66 -11.57 -4.70
N ASP A 89 11.18 -12.45 -5.54
CA ASP A 89 10.95 -13.90 -5.43
C ASP A 89 11.54 -14.52 -4.16
N ASN A 90 12.58 -13.92 -3.58
CA ASN A 90 13.15 -14.37 -2.32
C ASN A 90 12.34 -13.92 -1.07
N ASP A 91 11.38 -13.00 -1.24
CA ASP A 91 10.44 -12.58 -0.22
C ASP A 91 9.03 -12.37 -0.81
N PRO A 92 8.36 -13.47 -1.20
CA PRO A 92 7.10 -13.40 -1.96
C PRO A 92 5.89 -12.94 -1.11
N GLN A 93 6.09 -12.75 0.20
CA GLN A 93 5.03 -12.31 1.11
C GLN A 93 4.98 -10.80 1.28
N VAL A 94 5.97 -10.08 0.74
CA VAL A 94 6.12 -8.64 0.91
C VAL A 94 5.94 -7.89 -0.40
N ILE A 95 5.13 -6.85 -0.37
CA ILE A 95 4.97 -5.88 -1.44
C ILE A 95 5.84 -4.67 -1.13
N LEU A 96 6.71 -4.32 -2.06
CA LEU A 96 7.42 -3.06 -2.11
C LEU A 96 6.74 -2.15 -3.14
N ILE A 97 6.72 -0.85 -2.89
CA ILE A 97 6.25 0.10 -3.89
C ILE A 97 7.46 0.72 -4.57
N ALA A 98 7.63 0.39 -5.83
CA ALA A 98 8.77 0.80 -6.65
C ALA A 98 8.37 1.73 -7.79
N GLN A 99 9.31 2.56 -8.20
CA GLN A 99 9.25 3.34 -9.43
C GLN A 99 10.61 3.25 -10.11
N PHE A 100 10.62 2.77 -11.34
CA PHE A 100 11.84 2.72 -12.14
C PHE A 100 12.08 4.07 -12.82
N ASP A 101 13.33 4.52 -12.79
CA ASP A 101 13.73 5.75 -13.44
C ASP A 101 13.72 5.59 -14.98
N GLN A 102 13.55 6.71 -15.68
CA GLN A 102 13.47 6.68 -17.14
C GLN A 102 14.84 6.51 -17.82
N ASP A 103 15.93 6.70 -17.07
CA ASP A 103 17.30 6.66 -17.57
C ASP A 103 17.92 5.28 -17.36
N GLY A 104 17.62 4.35 -18.25
CA GLY A 104 18.29 3.04 -18.29
C GLY A 104 19.59 3.11 -19.09
N THR A 105 20.68 2.60 -18.53
CA THR A 105 21.97 2.47 -19.22
C THR A 105 22.13 1.04 -19.72
N PHE A 106 22.38 0.88 -21.01
CA PHE A 106 22.72 -0.41 -21.59
C PHE A 106 24.25 -0.58 -21.65
N GLU A 107 24.74 -1.59 -20.93
CA GLU A 107 26.17 -1.90 -20.88
C GLU A 107 26.50 -3.17 -21.68
N HIS A 108 27.45 -3.05 -22.59
CA HIS A 108 27.99 -4.18 -23.36
C HIS A 108 29.22 -4.84 -22.70
N ARG A 109 29.69 -4.32 -21.58
CA ARG A 109 30.95 -4.76 -20.98
C ARG A 109 30.88 -6.18 -20.43
N GLY A 110 31.63 -7.09 -21.06
CA GLY A 110 31.95 -8.40 -20.53
C GLY A 110 30.92 -9.52 -20.73
N TRP A 111 29.76 -9.23 -21.28
CA TRP A 111 28.75 -10.23 -21.65
C TRP A 111 28.44 -10.18 -23.13
N PRO A 112 28.47 -11.32 -23.86
CA PRO A 112 28.11 -11.34 -25.28
C PRO A 112 26.72 -10.80 -25.57
N ALA A 113 25.83 -10.89 -24.59
CA ALA A 113 24.43 -10.51 -24.71
C ALA A 113 24.11 -9.09 -24.20
N GLY A 114 25.03 -8.42 -23.46
CA GLY A 114 24.79 -7.11 -22.83
C GLY A 114 23.91 -7.20 -21.58
N SER A 115 23.80 -6.08 -20.90
CA SER A 115 22.94 -5.94 -19.70
C SER A 115 22.24 -4.56 -19.71
N LEU A 116 21.06 -4.50 -19.12
CA LEU A 116 20.32 -3.26 -18.90
C LEU A 116 20.37 -2.91 -17.41
N VAL A 117 21.03 -1.78 -17.09
CA VAL A 117 21.09 -1.25 -15.73
C VAL A 117 20.02 -0.19 -15.58
N LEU A 118 19.15 -0.35 -14.59
CA LEU A 118 18.08 0.58 -14.26
C LEU A 118 18.18 0.99 -12.80
N ASN A 119 17.94 2.26 -12.55
CA ASN A 119 17.72 2.74 -11.20
C ASN A 119 16.23 2.70 -10.86
N MET A 120 15.93 2.42 -9.61
CA MET A 120 14.57 2.46 -9.07
C MET A 120 14.56 3.17 -7.73
N THR A 121 13.45 3.84 -7.47
CA THR A 121 13.13 4.43 -6.18
C THR A 121 12.14 3.52 -5.47
N LEU A 122 12.53 3.00 -4.31
CA LEU A 122 11.65 2.26 -3.40
C LEU A 122 11.01 3.20 -2.40
N GLN A 123 9.71 3.08 -2.20
CA GLN A 123 9.03 3.76 -1.10
C GLN A 123 9.49 3.20 0.25
N PRO A 124 9.47 4.00 1.32
CA PRO A 124 10.09 3.63 2.59
C PRO A 124 9.30 2.56 3.39
N LEU A 125 8.17 2.12 2.89
CA LEU A 125 7.29 1.16 3.56
C LEU A 125 7.07 -0.07 2.69
N ALA A 126 7.11 -1.23 3.32
CA ALA A 126 6.74 -2.52 2.78
C ALA A 126 5.40 -2.97 3.36
N TYR A 127 4.68 -3.82 2.65
CA TYR A 127 3.33 -4.25 3.00
C TYR A 127 3.18 -5.76 2.82
N ASP A 128 2.37 -6.40 3.64
CA ASP A 128 2.03 -7.80 3.44
C ASP A 128 1.26 -8.00 2.12
N VAL A 129 1.54 -9.08 1.42
CA VAL A 129 0.74 -9.51 0.26
C VAL A 129 -0.66 -9.92 0.72
N LEU A 130 -0.76 -10.60 1.85
CA LEU A 130 -2.04 -11.00 2.42
C LEU A 130 -2.69 -9.84 3.18
N CYS A 131 -3.99 -9.70 2.97
CA CYS A 131 -4.82 -8.76 3.69
C CYS A 131 -5.50 -9.46 4.85
N THR A 132 -5.25 -9.03 6.08
CA THR A 132 -5.99 -9.50 7.25
C THR A 132 -7.37 -8.86 7.26
N GLN A 133 -8.41 -9.65 7.44
CA GLN A 133 -9.78 -9.17 7.44
C GLN A 133 -10.62 -9.77 8.55
N ARG A 134 -11.59 -9.01 9.04
CA ARG A 134 -12.59 -9.46 10.01
C ARG A 134 -13.95 -8.89 9.69
N THR A 135 -14.95 -9.75 9.68
CA THR A 135 -16.35 -9.34 9.50
C THR A 135 -17.08 -9.36 10.83
N VAL A 136 -17.82 -8.30 11.12
CA VAL A 136 -18.70 -8.18 12.28
C VAL A 136 -20.10 -7.80 11.84
N ARG A 137 -21.09 -8.29 12.58
CA ARG A 137 -22.48 -7.89 12.41
C ARG A 137 -22.75 -6.61 13.17
N ALA A 138 -23.16 -5.56 12.46
CA ALA A 138 -23.64 -4.33 13.06
C ALA A 138 -25.17 -4.26 13.00
N ASN A 139 -25.82 -4.18 14.15
CA ASN A 139 -27.27 -4.02 14.24
C ASN A 139 -27.65 -2.54 14.37
N ALA A 140 -28.84 -2.18 13.91
CA ALA A 140 -29.34 -0.82 13.94
C ALA A 140 -29.25 -0.20 15.34
N GLY A 141 -28.54 0.94 15.46
CA GLY A 141 -28.39 1.69 16.71
C GLY A 141 -27.51 1.03 17.78
N GLN A 142 -26.86 -0.10 17.46
CA GLN A 142 -25.93 -0.77 18.36
C GLN A 142 -24.50 -0.64 17.84
N GLU A 143 -23.57 -0.28 18.71
CA GLU A 143 -22.15 -0.22 18.37
C GLU A 143 -21.59 -1.65 18.30
N ALA A 144 -20.99 -1.99 17.17
CA ALA A 144 -20.18 -3.19 17.00
C ALA A 144 -18.70 -2.82 17.07
N ALA A 145 -17.88 -3.70 17.63
CA ALA A 145 -16.46 -3.50 17.76
C ALA A 145 -15.69 -4.69 17.16
N ALA A 146 -14.57 -4.41 16.53
CA ALA A 146 -13.64 -5.41 16.00
C ALA A 146 -12.19 -4.97 16.16
N SER A 147 -11.31 -5.94 16.33
CA SER A 147 -9.86 -5.77 16.22
C SER A 147 -9.34 -6.68 15.12
N LEU A 148 -8.23 -6.30 14.50
CA LEU A 148 -7.49 -7.13 13.56
C LEU A 148 -6.27 -7.72 14.27
N ASP A 149 -5.97 -8.96 13.94
CA ASP A 149 -4.75 -9.63 14.41
C ASP A 149 -3.66 -9.41 13.35
N LEU A 150 -2.83 -8.39 13.58
CA LEU A 150 -1.77 -7.96 12.68
C LEU A 150 -0.44 -8.01 13.42
N ASP A 151 0.49 -8.78 12.88
CA ASP A 151 1.86 -8.86 13.38
C ASP A 151 2.75 -7.85 12.63
N CYS A 152 2.56 -6.57 12.90
CA CYS A 152 3.37 -5.51 12.31
C CYS A 152 3.57 -4.35 13.29
N PRO A 153 4.73 -3.64 13.23
CA PRO A 153 5.06 -2.60 14.20
C PRO A 153 4.42 -1.25 13.91
N LEU A 154 3.90 -1.03 12.72
CA LEU A 154 3.41 0.27 12.29
C LEU A 154 1.89 0.31 12.20
N SER A 155 1.29 1.44 12.53
CA SER A 155 -0.13 1.68 12.32
C SER A 155 -0.48 1.55 10.84
N VAL A 156 -1.60 0.89 10.52
CA VAL A 156 -2.01 0.55 9.16
C VAL A 156 -3.29 1.27 8.75
N PRO A 157 -3.43 1.72 7.50
CA PRO A 157 -4.68 2.25 6.99
C PRO A 157 -5.73 1.13 6.87
N LEU A 158 -6.99 1.50 7.07
CA LEU A 158 -8.11 0.58 7.03
C LEU A 158 -8.89 0.68 5.73
N CYS A 159 -9.32 -0.47 5.22
CA CYS A 159 -10.41 -0.56 4.26
C CYS A 159 -11.63 -1.17 4.95
N VAL A 160 -12.81 -0.58 4.75
CA VAL A 160 -14.05 -1.03 5.37
C VAL A 160 -15.13 -1.20 4.32
N THR A 161 -15.71 -2.39 4.27
CA THR A 161 -16.83 -2.71 3.37
C THR A 161 -18.08 -2.93 4.20
N VAL A 162 -19.17 -2.23 3.87
CA VAL A 162 -20.47 -2.35 4.54
C VAL A 162 -21.49 -2.95 3.57
N LYS A 163 -22.08 -4.07 3.94
CA LYS A 163 -23.12 -4.77 3.15
C LYS A 163 -24.41 -4.87 3.96
N PRO A 164 -25.48 -4.18 3.58
CA PRO A 164 -26.76 -4.28 4.24
C PRO A 164 -27.32 -5.70 4.21
N THR A 165 -27.81 -6.18 5.33
CA THR A 165 -28.44 -7.50 5.46
C THR A 165 -29.93 -7.41 5.71
N SER A 166 -30.39 -6.31 6.35
CA SER A 166 -31.81 -6.01 6.55
C SER A 166 -32.05 -4.51 6.69
N GLY A 167 -33.17 -4.02 6.21
CA GLY A 167 -33.51 -2.59 6.21
C GLY A 167 -32.62 -1.76 5.28
N THR A 168 -32.85 -0.46 5.29
CA THR A 168 -32.03 0.52 4.56
C THR A 168 -31.09 1.18 5.56
N ILE A 169 -29.77 1.17 5.29
CA ILE A 169 -28.80 1.88 6.11
C ILE A 169 -28.84 3.36 5.76
N THR A 170 -29.14 4.19 6.75
CA THR A 170 -29.26 5.65 6.56
C THR A 170 -28.06 6.44 7.11
N ARG A 171 -27.23 5.79 7.92
CA ARG A 171 -26.00 6.36 8.48
C ARG A 171 -25.03 5.25 8.81
N VAL A 172 -23.76 5.52 8.53
CA VAL A 172 -22.64 4.70 9.02
C VAL A 172 -21.64 5.60 9.73
N ARG A 173 -21.21 5.19 10.91
CA ARG A 173 -20.11 5.83 11.65
C ARG A 173 -19.04 4.77 11.92
N LEU A 174 -17.82 5.09 11.52
CA LEU A 174 -16.62 4.28 11.76
C LEU A 174 -15.68 5.11 12.65
N SER A 175 -15.09 4.50 13.67
CA SER A 175 -14.11 5.20 14.52
C SER A 175 -12.98 4.28 14.97
N VAL A 176 -11.79 4.85 15.07
CA VAL A 176 -10.60 4.22 15.65
C VAL A 176 -9.89 5.27 16.49
N GLY A 177 -9.79 5.04 17.80
CA GLY A 177 -9.33 6.08 18.73
C GLY A 177 -10.14 7.37 18.59
N ASN A 178 -9.48 8.47 18.25
CA ASN A 178 -10.09 9.78 18.05
C ASN A 178 -10.45 10.07 16.57
N ALA A 179 -10.01 9.23 15.64
CA ALA A 179 -10.33 9.38 14.23
C ALA A 179 -11.73 8.83 13.93
N MET A 180 -12.49 9.56 13.14
CA MET A 180 -13.88 9.19 12.83
C MET A 180 -14.23 9.52 11.38
N VAL A 181 -14.96 8.59 10.75
CA VAL A 181 -15.72 8.80 9.51
C VAL A 181 -17.19 8.68 9.86
N ASP A 182 -17.95 9.72 9.55
CA ASP A 182 -19.40 9.77 9.76
C ASP A 182 -20.10 10.11 8.44
N LEU A 183 -20.99 9.23 8.01
CA LEU A 183 -21.72 9.30 6.76
C LEU A 183 -23.22 9.50 7.04
N PRO A 184 -23.65 10.74 7.39
CA PRO A 184 -25.01 11.01 7.86
C PRO A 184 -26.08 10.97 6.75
N HIS A 185 -25.68 11.08 5.48
CA HIS A 185 -26.60 11.15 4.33
C HIS A 185 -26.51 9.89 3.45
N LEU A 186 -26.24 8.74 4.07
CA LEU A 186 -26.18 7.48 3.36
C LEU A 186 -27.60 6.95 3.08
N HIS A 187 -27.78 6.35 1.91
CA HIS A 187 -28.96 5.56 1.56
C HIS A 187 -28.48 4.28 0.88
N LEU A 188 -28.32 3.23 1.68
CA LEU A 188 -27.75 1.98 1.21
C LEU A 188 -28.77 0.85 1.42
N GLU A 189 -29.26 0.30 0.32
CA GLU A 189 -30.25 -0.78 0.28
C GLU A 189 -29.59 -2.16 0.24
N LYS A 190 -30.37 -3.19 0.51
CA LYS A 190 -29.90 -4.58 0.40
C LYS A 190 -29.46 -4.87 -1.04
N GLY A 191 -28.23 -5.38 -1.17
CA GLY A 191 -27.57 -5.69 -2.44
C GLY A 191 -26.56 -4.62 -2.88
N GLN A 192 -26.62 -3.44 -2.28
CA GLN A 192 -25.61 -2.40 -2.50
C GLN A 192 -24.42 -2.58 -1.56
N ILE A 193 -23.30 -1.99 -1.91
CA ILE A 193 -22.04 -2.09 -1.16
C ILE A 193 -21.46 -0.70 -0.97
N LEU A 194 -21.13 -0.35 0.28
CA LEU A 194 -20.33 0.81 0.60
C LEU A 194 -18.90 0.36 0.88
N GLU A 195 -17.93 1.02 0.28
CA GLU A 195 -16.50 0.79 0.48
C GLU A 195 -15.84 2.09 0.91
N TYR A 196 -15.20 2.08 2.06
CA TYR A 196 -14.31 3.13 2.53
C TYR A 196 -12.89 2.61 2.44
N ASP A 197 -11.99 3.34 1.78
CA ASP A 197 -10.57 3.05 1.69
C ASP A 197 -9.76 4.22 2.26
N ALA A 198 -9.01 3.98 3.32
CA ALA A 198 -8.11 4.98 3.90
C ALA A 198 -6.85 5.24 3.05
N GLY A 199 -6.71 4.59 1.89
CA GLY A 199 -5.50 4.62 1.07
C GLY A 199 -4.49 3.59 1.56
N MET A 200 -4.50 2.42 0.92
CA MET A 200 -3.74 1.24 1.39
C MET A 200 -2.23 1.48 1.40
N PHE A 201 -1.71 2.13 0.37
CA PHE A 201 -0.28 2.43 0.26
C PHE A 201 0.04 3.88 0.62
N LEU A 202 1.30 4.14 0.95
CA LEU A 202 1.76 5.49 1.25
C LEU A 202 1.54 6.43 0.03
N GLY A 203 0.82 7.53 0.27
CA GLY A 203 0.48 8.50 -0.76
C GLY A 203 -0.80 8.20 -1.54
N ASP A 204 -1.49 7.09 -1.27
CA ASP A 204 -2.81 6.86 -1.83
C ASP A 204 -3.85 7.79 -1.17
N PRO A 205 -4.79 8.33 -1.94
CA PRO A 205 -5.88 9.13 -1.39
C PRO A 205 -6.85 8.26 -0.61
N THR A 206 -7.56 8.87 0.33
CA THR A 206 -8.74 8.26 0.95
C THR A 206 -9.90 8.29 -0.04
N ASP A 207 -10.60 7.16 -0.21
CA ASP A 207 -11.70 7.01 -1.16
C ASP A 207 -12.98 6.50 -0.47
N LEU A 208 -14.13 6.84 -1.06
CA LEU A 208 -15.44 6.35 -0.66
C LEU A 208 -16.21 5.95 -1.93
N ARG A 209 -16.69 4.71 -1.97
CA ARG A 209 -17.42 4.18 -3.10
C ARG A 209 -18.75 3.58 -2.68
N VAL A 210 -19.76 3.83 -3.47
CA VAL A 210 -21.05 3.15 -3.39
C VAL A 210 -21.23 2.36 -4.70
N ASP A 211 -21.37 1.05 -4.58
CA ASP A 211 -21.46 0.12 -5.74
C ASP A 211 -20.30 0.29 -6.74
N GLY A 212 -19.08 0.50 -6.22
CA GLY A 212 -17.86 0.67 -7.02
C GLY A 212 -17.70 2.06 -7.66
N VAL A 213 -18.66 2.99 -7.46
CA VAL A 213 -18.58 4.36 -7.95
C VAL A 213 -18.15 5.29 -6.83
N THR A 214 -17.08 6.07 -7.06
CA THR A 214 -16.63 7.08 -6.09
C THR A 214 -17.70 8.12 -5.85
N ASP A 215 -18.16 8.23 -4.61
CA ASP A 215 -19.21 9.15 -4.17
C ASP A 215 -18.98 9.63 -2.74
N PHE A 216 -18.65 10.90 -2.58
CA PHE A 216 -18.46 11.55 -1.27
C PHE A 216 -19.72 12.25 -0.75
N SER A 217 -20.83 12.21 -1.45
CA SER A 217 -22.07 12.85 -1.01
C SER A 217 -22.58 12.33 0.34
N PRO A 218 -22.44 11.04 0.70
CA PRO A 218 -22.82 10.54 2.03
C PRO A 218 -22.05 11.17 3.19
N ALA A 219 -20.84 11.69 2.93
CA ALA A 219 -19.97 12.29 3.95
C ALA A 219 -20.23 13.80 4.17
N GLN A 220 -21.07 14.44 3.36
CA GLN A 220 -21.39 15.86 3.50
C GLN A 220 -22.00 16.16 4.88
N GLY A 221 -21.46 17.19 5.56
CA GLY A 221 -21.88 17.57 6.91
C GLY A 221 -21.50 16.57 8.01
N GLY A 222 -20.79 15.50 7.68
CA GLY A 222 -20.23 14.52 8.62
C GLY A 222 -18.75 14.77 8.92
N SER A 223 -18.12 13.82 9.59
CA SER A 223 -16.68 13.79 9.83
C SER A 223 -16.00 12.92 8.80
N TRP A 224 -14.86 13.37 8.29
CA TRP A 224 -14.03 12.63 7.35
C TRP A 224 -12.58 12.57 7.84
N ALA A 225 -12.10 11.39 8.15
CA ALA A 225 -10.74 11.15 8.61
C ALA A 225 -10.11 9.93 7.91
N ARG A 226 -8.81 9.93 7.78
CA ARG A 226 -8.06 8.73 7.43
C ARG A 226 -8.03 7.81 8.65
N LEU A 227 -8.72 6.68 8.58
CA LEU A 227 -8.73 5.70 9.67
C LEU A 227 -7.46 4.85 9.60
N THR A 228 -6.70 4.88 10.70
CA THR A 228 -5.52 4.04 10.90
C THR A 228 -5.71 3.16 12.12
N PHE A 229 -5.36 1.89 12.00
CA PHE A 229 -5.44 0.91 13.05
C PHE A 229 -4.07 0.70 13.68
N ASP A 230 -4.01 0.71 15.00
CA ASP A 230 -2.80 0.38 15.76
C ASP A 230 -2.80 -1.12 16.08
N PRO A 231 -1.84 -1.91 15.54
CA PRO A 231 -1.74 -3.34 15.82
C PRO A 231 -1.58 -3.67 17.30
N ALA A 232 -0.98 -2.78 18.09
CA ALA A 232 -0.73 -2.98 19.52
C ALA A 232 -2.00 -2.97 20.40
N GLY A 233 -3.19 -2.75 19.84
CA GLY A 233 -4.43 -2.79 20.63
C GLY A 233 -5.55 -1.90 20.08
N GLY A 234 -5.49 -1.57 18.81
CA GLY A 234 -6.54 -0.81 18.14
C GLY A 234 -7.89 -1.54 18.15
N VAL A 235 -8.96 -0.78 18.24
CA VAL A 235 -10.34 -1.26 18.11
C VAL A 235 -11.07 -0.37 17.12
N VAL A 236 -11.63 -1.00 16.10
CA VAL A 236 -12.52 -0.35 15.14
C VAL A 236 -13.95 -0.45 15.69
N ARG A 237 -14.62 0.67 15.83
CA ARG A 237 -16.02 0.74 16.25
C ARG A 237 -16.89 1.13 15.07
N VAL A 238 -18.01 0.45 14.95
CA VAL A 238 -18.94 0.61 13.84
C VAL A 238 -20.34 0.82 14.40
N LEU A 239 -21.00 1.89 14.00
CA LEU A 239 -22.39 2.16 14.29
C LEU A 239 -23.17 2.32 12.99
N VAL A 240 -24.22 1.54 12.81
CA VAL A 240 -25.14 1.67 11.67
C VAL A 240 -26.51 2.12 12.14
N THR A 241 -27.23 2.85 11.31
CA THR A 241 -28.60 3.32 11.59
C THR A 241 -29.54 2.94 10.45
N GLY A 242 -30.79 2.62 10.75
CA GLY A 242 -31.85 2.31 9.80
C GLY A 242 -31.99 0.82 9.47
N GLY A 243 -30.91 0.05 9.56
CA GLY A 243 -30.93 -1.38 9.26
C GLY A 243 -29.76 -2.10 9.93
N ALA A 244 -29.54 -3.37 9.55
CA ALA A 244 -28.38 -4.14 9.98
C ALA A 244 -27.46 -4.44 8.77
N ALA A 245 -26.16 -4.54 9.02
CA ALA A 245 -25.15 -4.79 8.01
C ALA A 245 -24.08 -5.77 8.47
N ASP A 246 -23.49 -6.49 7.54
CA ASP A 246 -22.21 -7.14 7.73
C ASP A 246 -21.12 -6.13 7.36
N VAL A 247 -20.21 -5.89 8.28
CA VAL A 247 -19.12 -4.93 8.11
C VAL A 247 -17.81 -5.69 8.11
N THR A 248 -17.13 -5.69 6.98
CA THR A 248 -15.81 -6.29 6.82
C THR A 248 -14.75 -5.20 6.93
N ILE A 249 -13.86 -5.37 7.89
CA ILE A 249 -12.73 -4.49 8.14
C ILE A 249 -11.49 -5.23 7.66
N SER A 250 -10.64 -4.57 6.89
CA SER A 250 -9.44 -5.17 6.33
C SER A 250 -8.26 -4.20 6.36
N ALA A 251 -7.07 -4.77 6.52
CA ALA A 251 -5.80 -4.04 6.48
C ALA A 251 -4.66 -4.96 6.06
N ARG A 252 -3.57 -4.38 5.57
CA ARG A 252 -2.30 -5.08 5.32
C ARG A 252 -1.28 -4.69 6.38
N GLY A 253 -0.53 -5.66 6.88
CA GLY A 253 0.63 -5.38 7.73
C GLY A 253 1.57 -4.40 7.04
N ARG A 254 2.22 -3.55 7.83
CA ARG A 254 3.08 -2.48 7.33
C ARG A 254 4.38 -2.45 8.11
N TYR A 255 5.47 -2.40 7.37
CA TYR A 255 6.83 -2.47 7.88
C TYR A 255 7.68 -1.35 7.29
N GLN A 256 8.81 -1.11 7.89
CA GLN A 256 9.85 -0.31 7.28
C GLN A 256 10.54 -1.10 6.16
N ALA A 257 10.63 -0.54 4.95
CA ALA A 257 11.25 -1.17 3.77
C ALA A 257 12.76 -0.95 3.69
#